data_266a52717784dea0576f9a009804ff4c
#
_entry.id   266a52717784dea0576f9a009804ff4c
#
_cell.length_a   1.000
_cell.length_b   1.000
_cell.length_c   1.000
_cell.angle_alpha   90.00
_cell.angle_beta   90.00
_cell.angle_gamma   90.00
#
_symmetry.space_group_name_H-M   'P 1'
#
loop_
_entity.id
_entity.type
_entity.pdbx_description
1 polymer ?
#
loop_
_entity_poly.entity_id
_entity_poly.type
_entity_poly.pdbx_seq_one_letter_code
_entity_poly.pdbx_strand_id
1 'polypeptide(L)'
;MIDKNDPKQLAQIALVALLIIGCIAVLLPMIGAILFAFVLWICTWPAYSERLLPRIGGRNTLGASLMTLLLVLVMLVPMIFLVGSLASSFDSLREGIGPAVEKTLAAKPPKYLSDLPLIGGEIDSSWQRITSSRAELNAALRTLAAPAQRLALATGKVAGNGLLQLVLALFVIFFLYRDGAAIAHALYAGARKLGGDLGEEMIERTRGTVIGVMLGIVGTAAAQGAVAMMGFLIAGVPAAVLLGFATFFLSMIPIGPPLIWGGAAVWLYDQGQTGWAIFLVLYGLLVVSSIDNFLKPFLIARGAGVSILLVALGVIGGVLVFGFIGIFVGPVLLALGHRLFVRWIREEKAE
;
A
#
# COMPACT_ATOMS: atom_id res chain seq x y z
N MET A 1 46.40 15.39 0.45
CA MET A 1 47.14 14.12 0.55
C MET A 1 46.85 13.59 1.93
N ILE A 2 46.20 12.45 2.05
CA ILE A 2 45.89 11.84 3.36
C ILE A 2 47.11 11.01 3.75
N ASP A 3 47.81 11.43 4.81
CA ASP A 3 48.92 10.63 5.33
C ASP A 3 48.36 9.42 6.06
N LYS A 4 48.50 8.23 5.45
CA LYS A 4 47.95 6.96 5.96
C LYS A 4 48.53 6.50 7.31
N ASN A 5 49.58 7.15 7.78
CA ASN A 5 50.31 6.72 8.99
C ASN A 5 50.16 7.67 10.20
N ASP A 6 49.36 8.75 10.10
CA ASP A 6 49.09 9.60 11.26
C ASP A 6 47.93 9.02 12.10
N PRO A 7 48.21 8.51 13.34
CA PRO A 7 47.20 7.91 14.19
C PRO A 7 46.08 8.90 14.58
N LYS A 8 46.34 10.21 14.58
CA LYS A 8 45.33 11.23 14.88
C LYS A 8 44.36 11.38 13.72
N GLN A 9 44.85 11.34 12.46
CA GLN A 9 43.98 11.40 11.27
C GLN A 9 43.12 10.11 11.14
N LEU A 10 43.72 8.95 11.43
CA LEU A 10 42.97 7.68 11.46
C LEU A 10 41.88 7.70 12.53
N ALA A 11 42.18 8.22 13.74
CA ALA A 11 41.16 8.34 14.81
C ALA A 11 40.03 9.32 14.43
N GLN A 12 40.33 10.43 13.78
CA GLN A 12 39.33 11.38 13.30
C GLN A 12 38.42 10.76 12.21
N ILE A 13 39.02 10.06 11.23
CA ILE A 13 38.25 9.37 10.18
C ILE A 13 37.38 8.28 10.80
N ALA A 14 37.91 7.49 11.77
CA ALA A 14 37.14 6.47 12.46
C ALA A 14 35.98 7.07 13.26
N LEU A 15 36.20 8.19 13.95
CA LEU A 15 35.14 8.89 14.68
C LEU A 15 34.02 9.40 13.74
N VAL A 16 34.40 10.03 12.63
CA VAL A 16 33.46 10.52 11.63
C VAL A 16 32.69 9.34 10.98
N ALA A 17 33.38 8.26 10.63
CA ALA A 17 32.76 7.06 10.11
C ALA A 17 31.77 6.43 11.12
N LEU A 18 32.15 6.31 12.37
CA LEU A 18 31.30 5.82 13.47
C LEU A 18 30.03 6.69 13.61
N LEU A 19 30.21 8.01 13.58
CA LEU A 19 29.09 8.96 13.66
C LEU A 19 28.15 8.84 12.46
N ILE A 20 28.68 8.71 11.25
CA ILE A 20 27.89 8.49 10.04
C ILE A 20 27.13 7.16 10.13
N ILE A 21 27.79 6.08 10.52
CA ILE A 21 27.15 4.77 10.71
C ILE A 21 26.05 4.86 11.76
N GLY A 22 26.31 5.55 12.89
CA GLY A 22 25.30 5.79 13.93
C GLY A 22 24.08 6.57 13.40
N CYS A 23 24.29 7.65 12.64
CA CYS A 23 23.23 8.42 12.01
C CYS A 23 22.40 7.54 11.03
N ILE A 24 23.08 6.74 10.20
CA ILE A 24 22.41 5.82 9.27
C ILE A 24 21.60 4.78 10.03
N ALA A 25 22.15 4.18 11.08
CA ALA A 25 21.47 3.17 11.90
C ALA A 25 20.20 3.73 12.58
N VAL A 26 20.23 4.97 13.03
CA VAL A 26 19.06 5.66 13.61
C VAL A 26 17.99 5.95 12.55
N LEU A 27 18.40 6.34 11.34
CA LEU A 27 17.46 6.67 10.26
C LEU A 27 16.95 5.45 9.51
N LEU A 28 17.65 4.32 9.55
CA LEU A 28 17.31 3.12 8.78
C LEU A 28 15.87 2.64 8.98
N PRO A 29 15.32 2.54 10.21
CA PRO A 29 13.94 2.13 10.42
C PRO A 29 12.91 3.15 9.89
N MET A 30 13.31 4.41 9.73
CA MET A 30 12.44 5.50 9.27
C MET A 30 12.61 5.81 7.78
N ILE A 31 13.55 5.15 7.09
CA ILE A 31 13.90 5.50 5.71
C ILE A 31 12.71 5.38 4.76
N GLY A 32 11.84 4.37 4.96
CA GLY A 32 10.62 4.22 4.18
C GLY A 32 9.66 5.40 4.34
N ALA A 33 9.44 5.84 5.57
CA ALA A 33 8.58 6.99 5.87
C ALA A 33 9.17 8.29 5.31
N ILE A 34 10.49 8.49 5.42
CA ILE A 34 11.19 9.66 4.87
C ILE A 34 11.08 9.69 3.35
N LEU A 35 11.39 8.57 2.67
CA LEU A 35 11.29 8.48 1.21
C LEU A 35 9.85 8.72 0.74
N PHE A 36 8.86 8.17 1.42
CA PHE A 36 7.46 8.40 1.10
C PHE A 36 7.05 9.85 1.30
N ALA A 37 7.51 10.49 2.37
CA ALA A 37 7.28 11.92 2.59
C ALA A 37 7.87 12.77 1.44
N PHE A 38 9.08 12.44 0.96
CA PHE A 38 9.67 13.09 -0.20
C PHE A 38 8.86 12.87 -1.48
N VAL A 39 8.40 11.64 -1.73
CA VAL A 39 7.56 11.32 -2.89
C VAL A 39 6.25 12.12 -2.84
N LEU A 40 5.56 12.14 -1.70
CA LEU A 40 4.33 12.93 -1.52
C LEU A 40 4.60 14.43 -1.68
N TRP A 41 5.69 14.93 -1.08
CA TRP A 41 6.07 16.34 -1.19
C TRP A 41 6.29 16.74 -2.64
N ILE A 42 7.06 15.98 -3.43
CA ILE A 42 7.29 16.25 -4.85
C ILE A 42 5.97 16.29 -5.63
N CYS A 43 5.06 15.35 -5.37
CA CYS A 43 3.78 15.26 -6.09
C CYS A 43 2.80 16.37 -5.73
N THR A 44 2.81 16.82 -4.47
CA THR A 44 1.82 17.77 -3.96
C THR A 44 2.37 19.19 -3.87
N TRP A 45 3.68 19.38 -4.08
CA TRP A 45 4.33 20.69 -4.04
C TRP A 45 3.70 21.74 -4.95
N PRO A 46 3.32 21.45 -6.22
CA PRO A 46 2.65 22.45 -7.06
C PRO A 46 1.31 22.90 -6.48
N ALA A 47 0.52 21.97 -5.91
CA ALA A 47 -0.74 22.35 -5.27
C ALA A 47 -0.53 23.21 -4.01
N TYR A 48 0.54 22.92 -3.25
CA TYR A 48 0.92 23.70 -2.08
C TYR A 48 1.42 25.10 -2.45
N SER A 49 2.45 25.17 -3.31
CA SER A 49 3.17 26.42 -3.63
C SER A 49 2.38 27.37 -4.52
N GLU A 50 1.63 26.83 -5.50
CA GLU A 50 0.94 27.66 -6.50
C GLU A 50 -0.51 27.99 -6.10
N ARG A 51 -1.18 27.10 -5.33
CA ARG A 51 -2.61 27.29 -5.00
C ARG A 51 -2.86 27.64 -3.55
N LEU A 52 -2.21 26.97 -2.59
CA LEU A 52 -2.49 27.13 -1.16
C LEU A 52 -1.71 28.32 -0.58
N LEU A 53 -0.41 28.36 -0.77
CA LEU A 53 0.49 29.34 -0.14
C LEU A 53 0.12 30.80 -0.50
N PRO A 54 -0.20 31.15 -1.75
CA PRO A 54 -0.61 32.50 -2.11
C PRO A 54 -1.93 32.93 -1.42
N ARG A 55 -2.88 31.99 -1.23
CA ARG A 55 -4.19 32.28 -0.59
C ARG A 55 -4.09 32.59 0.88
N ILE A 56 -3.04 32.16 1.55
CA ILE A 56 -2.83 32.37 3.01
C ILE A 56 -1.77 33.43 3.31
N GLY A 57 -1.40 34.24 2.30
CA GLY A 57 -0.47 35.36 2.48
C GLY A 57 0.99 34.92 2.67
N GLY A 58 1.41 33.78 2.11
CA GLY A 58 2.80 33.32 2.14
C GLY A 58 3.30 32.78 3.50
N ARG A 59 2.38 32.48 4.42
CA ARG A 59 2.75 31.98 5.77
C ARG A 59 3.09 30.49 5.69
N ASN A 60 4.39 30.15 5.55
CA ASN A 60 4.86 28.79 5.36
C ASN A 60 4.37 27.81 6.43
N THR A 61 4.41 28.19 7.71
CA THR A 61 3.98 27.29 8.80
C THR A 61 2.48 27.00 8.75
N LEU A 62 1.63 28.01 8.49
CA LEU A 62 0.20 27.81 8.34
C LEU A 62 -0.12 26.97 7.11
N GLY A 63 0.57 27.22 5.99
CA GLY A 63 0.42 26.42 4.78
C GLY A 63 0.81 24.97 4.99
N ALA A 64 1.95 24.74 5.61
CA ALA A 64 2.42 23.39 5.97
C ALA A 64 1.42 22.66 6.87
N SER A 65 0.89 23.35 7.91
CA SER A 65 -0.13 22.75 8.79
C SER A 65 -1.40 22.39 8.04
N LEU A 66 -1.94 23.30 7.19
CA LEU A 66 -3.16 23.03 6.43
C LEU A 66 -2.97 21.89 5.42
N MET A 67 -1.85 21.88 4.70
CA MET A 67 -1.57 20.83 3.72
C MET A 67 -1.34 19.47 4.39
N THR A 68 -0.62 19.46 5.51
CA THR A 68 -0.43 18.24 6.29
C THR A 68 -1.75 17.74 6.88
N LEU A 69 -2.58 18.65 7.43
CA LEU A 69 -3.92 18.30 7.92
C LEU A 69 -4.80 17.72 6.81
N LEU A 70 -4.74 18.26 5.60
CA LEU A 70 -5.44 17.71 4.44
C LEU A 70 -4.98 16.29 4.13
N LEU A 71 -3.66 16.04 4.16
CA LEU A 71 -3.11 14.69 3.94
C LEU A 71 -3.49 13.73 5.08
N VAL A 72 -3.51 14.20 6.33
CA VAL A 72 -4.01 13.43 7.48
C VAL A 72 -5.46 13.01 7.25
N LEU A 73 -6.32 13.94 6.85
CA LEU A 73 -7.73 13.64 6.58
C LEU A 73 -7.91 12.67 5.42
N VAL A 74 -7.15 12.83 4.35
CA VAL A 74 -7.29 12.00 3.15
C VAL A 74 -6.66 10.61 3.31
N MET A 75 -5.55 10.49 4.04
CA MET A 75 -4.80 9.24 4.14
C MET A 75 -4.98 8.53 5.49
N LEU A 76 -4.84 9.27 6.59
CA LEU A 76 -4.83 8.67 7.93
C LEU A 76 -6.23 8.31 8.41
N VAL A 77 -7.22 9.18 8.22
CA VAL A 77 -8.59 8.94 8.69
C VAL A 77 -9.22 7.71 8.03
N PRO A 78 -9.21 7.55 6.70
CA PRO A 78 -9.72 6.33 6.08
C PRO A 78 -8.94 5.06 6.48
N MET A 79 -7.63 5.19 6.67
CA MET A 79 -6.78 4.07 7.10
C MET A 79 -7.13 3.60 8.52
N ILE A 80 -7.34 4.54 9.46
CA ILE A 80 -7.80 4.22 10.82
C ILE A 80 -9.16 3.53 10.77
N PHE A 81 -10.08 4.04 9.94
CA PHE A 81 -11.42 3.47 9.80
C PHE A 81 -11.38 2.05 9.21
N LEU A 82 -10.54 1.83 8.21
CA LEU A 82 -10.29 0.52 7.61
C LEU A 82 -9.74 -0.48 8.64
N VAL A 83 -8.70 -0.09 9.37
CA VAL A 83 -8.06 -0.94 10.39
C VAL A 83 -9.05 -1.24 11.52
N GLY A 84 -9.80 -0.24 11.98
CA GLY A 84 -10.84 -0.41 13.00
C GLY A 84 -11.97 -1.34 12.55
N SER A 85 -12.46 -1.15 11.32
CA SER A 85 -13.50 -2.01 10.73
C SER A 85 -13.01 -3.46 10.55
N LEU A 86 -11.76 -3.65 10.14
CA LEU A 86 -11.16 -4.97 10.04
C LEU A 86 -11.07 -5.65 11.42
N ALA A 87 -10.61 -4.92 12.43
CA ALA A 87 -10.50 -5.43 13.79
C ALA A 87 -11.87 -5.88 14.35
N SER A 88 -12.90 -5.04 14.21
CA SER A 88 -14.25 -5.39 14.65
C SER A 88 -14.86 -6.55 13.87
N SER A 89 -14.56 -6.68 12.58
CA SER A 89 -14.99 -7.81 11.75
C SER A 89 -14.32 -9.12 12.20
N PHE A 90 -13.06 -9.08 12.62
CA PHE A 90 -12.39 -10.26 13.19
C PHE A 90 -12.98 -10.69 14.55
N ASP A 91 -13.36 -9.75 15.41
CA ASP A 91 -14.02 -10.06 16.67
C ASP A 91 -15.39 -10.70 16.42
N SER A 92 -16.19 -10.15 15.50
CA SER A 92 -17.48 -10.71 15.09
C SER A 92 -17.35 -12.10 14.46
N LEU A 93 -16.34 -12.32 13.62
CA LEU A 93 -16.02 -13.64 13.06
C LEU A 93 -15.62 -14.63 14.17
N ARG A 94 -14.82 -14.20 15.14
CA ARG A 94 -14.40 -15.04 16.26
C ARG A 94 -15.60 -15.47 17.15
N GLU A 95 -16.53 -14.55 17.39
CA GLU A 95 -17.75 -14.82 18.16
C GLU A 95 -18.77 -15.62 17.35
N GLY A 96 -18.87 -15.40 16.04
CA GLY A 96 -19.85 -16.04 15.16
C GLY A 96 -19.42 -17.41 14.63
N ILE A 97 -18.11 -17.66 14.45
CA ILE A 97 -17.63 -18.95 13.91
C ILE A 97 -17.96 -20.11 14.86
N GLY A 98 -17.80 -19.93 16.17
CA GLY A 98 -18.08 -20.98 17.16
C GLY A 98 -19.52 -21.51 17.06
N PRO A 99 -20.54 -20.66 17.25
CA PRO A 99 -21.95 -21.05 17.17
C PRO A 99 -22.38 -21.48 15.75
N ALA A 100 -21.89 -20.84 14.71
CA ALA A 100 -22.25 -21.19 13.33
C ALA A 100 -21.70 -22.54 12.92
N VAL A 101 -20.45 -22.85 13.27
CA VAL A 101 -19.83 -24.15 13.00
C VAL A 101 -20.46 -25.23 13.89
N GLU A 102 -20.75 -24.94 15.14
CA GLU A 102 -21.47 -25.86 16.03
C GLU A 102 -22.86 -26.21 15.46
N LYS A 103 -23.58 -25.22 14.94
CA LYS A 103 -24.90 -25.41 14.29
C LYS A 103 -24.77 -26.16 12.95
N THR A 104 -23.74 -25.92 12.16
CA THR A 104 -23.54 -26.57 10.87
C THR A 104 -23.02 -28.01 11.04
N LEU A 105 -22.13 -28.24 12.00
CA LEU A 105 -21.61 -29.56 12.30
C LEU A 105 -22.61 -30.44 13.07
N ALA A 106 -23.56 -29.85 13.83
CA ALA A 106 -24.68 -30.57 14.43
C ALA A 106 -25.70 -31.04 13.38
N ALA A 107 -25.69 -30.46 12.18
CA ALA A 107 -26.49 -30.94 11.05
C ALA A 107 -25.76 -32.10 10.32
N LYS A 108 -26.56 -32.98 9.67
CA LYS A 108 -25.99 -34.03 8.81
C LYS A 108 -25.13 -33.41 7.67
N PRO A 109 -24.07 -34.12 7.25
CA PRO A 109 -23.27 -33.62 6.12
C PRO A 109 -24.16 -33.37 4.89
N PRO A 110 -23.90 -32.30 4.12
CA PRO A 110 -24.65 -32.04 2.90
C PRO A 110 -24.59 -33.23 1.95
N LYS A 111 -25.74 -33.66 1.40
CA LYS A 111 -25.87 -34.86 0.55
C LYS A 111 -24.85 -34.92 -0.59
N TYR A 112 -24.50 -33.75 -1.19
CA TYR A 112 -23.52 -33.68 -2.28
C TYR A 112 -22.08 -34.05 -1.85
N LEU A 113 -21.75 -34.05 -0.54
CA LEU A 113 -20.45 -34.53 -0.02
C LEU A 113 -20.48 -36.03 0.34
N SER A 114 -21.61 -36.51 0.83
CA SER A 114 -21.80 -37.94 1.15
C SER A 114 -21.94 -38.79 -0.10
N ASP A 115 -22.41 -38.22 -1.21
CA ASP A 115 -22.63 -38.92 -2.50
C ASP A 115 -21.38 -38.98 -3.40
N LEU A 116 -20.22 -38.48 -2.95
CA LEU A 116 -18.98 -38.53 -3.73
C LEU A 116 -18.44 -39.96 -3.81
N PRO A 117 -18.31 -40.55 -5.01
CA PRO A 117 -17.73 -41.88 -5.17
C PRO A 117 -16.27 -41.84 -4.75
N LEU A 118 -15.83 -42.75 -3.89
CA LEU A 118 -14.49 -42.94 -3.31
C LEU A 118 -14.21 -42.24 -1.98
N ILE A 119 -14.85 -41.12 -1.64
CA ILE A 119 -14.53 -40.33 -0.43
C ILE A 119 -15.74 -40.09 0.48
N GLY A 120 -16.97 -40.33 0.01
CA GLY A 120 -18.21 -40.08 0.77
C GLY A 120 -18.27 -40.82 2.09
N GLY A 121 -17.86 -42.09 2.13
CA GLY A 121 -17.82 -42.90 3.36
C GLY A 121 -16.77 -42.44 4.39
N GLU A 122 -15.63 -41.94 3.94
CA GLU A 122 -14.61 -41.37 4.83
C GLU A 122 -15.05 -39.99 5.38
N ILE A 123 -15.78 -39.21 4.57
CA ILE A 123 -16.37 -37.94 5.01
C ILE A 123 -17.43 -38.20 6.08
N ASP A 124 -18.35 -39.12 5.88
CA ASP A 124 -19.40 -39.47 6.85
C ASP A 124 -18.81 -39.98 8.17
N SER A 125 -17.82 -40.87 8.13
CA SER A 125 -17.17 -41.40 9.32
C SER A 125 -16.36 -40.35 10.08
N SER A 126 -15.72 -39.43 9.36
CA SER A 126 -14.98 -38.29 9.95
C SER A 126 -15.93 -37.26 10.54
N TRP A 127 -17.07 -37.00 9.86
CA TRP A 127 -18.12 -36.12 10.36
C TRP A 127 -18.74 -36.64 11.65
N GLN A 128 -19.08 -37.93 11.70
CA GLN A 128 -19.63 -38.55 12.91
C GLN A 128 -18.61 -38.53 14.07
N ARG A 129 -17.33 -38.76 13.83
CA ARG A 129 -16.27 -38.64 14.85
C ARG A 129 -16.18 -37.22 15.41
N ILE A 130 -16.13 -36.21 14.53
CA ILE A 130 -16.02 -34.81 14.94
C ILE A 130 -17.28 -34.34 15.72
N THR A 131 -18.47 -34.83 15.35
CA THR A 131 -19.73 -34.42 15.97
C THR A 131 -20.09 -35.23 17.25
N SER A 132 -19.50 -36.42 17.44
CA SER A 132 -19.76 -37.27 18.60
C SER A 132 -19.06 -36.84 19.90
N SER A 133 -17.99 -36.06 19.79
CA SER A 133 -17.21 -35.59 20.94
C SER A 133 -17.01 -34.07 20.90
N ARG A 134 -17.48 -33.35 21.93
CA ARG A 134 -17.23 -31.91 22.13
C ARG A 134 -15.74 -31.58 22.17
N ALA A 135 -14.89 -32.50 22.61
CA ALA A 135 -13.45 -32.35 22.66
C ALA A 135 -12.83 -32.36 21.24
N GLU A 136 -13.28 -33.29 20.38
CA GLU A 136 -12.81 -33.39 18.98
C GLU A 136 -13.34 -32.23 18.13
N LEU A 137 -14.58 -31.81 18.34
CA LEU A 137 -15.15 -30.61 17.73
C LEU A 137 -14.32 -29.38 18.07
N ASN A 138 -14.00 -29.17 19.35
CA ASN A 138 -13.19 -28.06 19.80
C ASN A 138 -11.74 -28.14 19.25
N ALA A 139 -11.19 -29.34 19.10
CA ALA A 139 -9.88 -29.54 18.49
C ALA A 139 -9.90 -29.18 16.99
N ALA A 140 -10.92 -29.64 16.25
CA ALA A 140 -11.12 -29.28 14.84
C ALA A 140 -11.34 -27.77 14.64
N LEU A 141 -12.17 -27.15 15.49
CA LEU A 141 -12.38 -25.70 15.49
C LEU A 141 -11.09 -24.92 15.75
N ARG A 142 -10.27 -25.34 16.70
CA ARG A 142 -8.96 -24.74 16.99
C ARG A 142 -8.00 -24.88 15.79
N THR A 143 -8.02 -26.03 15.13
CA THR A 143 -7.17 -26.28 13.96
C THR A 143 -7.57 -25.38 12.78
N LEU A 144 -8.87 -25.13 12.58
CA LEU A 144 -9.38 -24.23 11.54
C LEU A 144 -9.24 -22.75 11.92
N ALA A 145 -9.40 -22.41 13.22
CA ALA A 145 -9.27 -21.05 13.72
C ALA A 145 -7.79 -20.58 13.81
N ALA A 146 -6.84 -21.48 14.04
CA ALA A 146 -5.43 -21.12 14.20
C ALA A 146 -4.82 -20.41 12.97
N PRO A 147 -5.03 -20.85 11.72
CA PRO A 147 -4.59 -20.10 10.55
C PRO A 147 -5.24 -18.72 10.42
N ALA A 148 -6.55 -18.64 10.70
CA ALA A 148 -7.29 -17.38 10.67
C ALA A 148 -6.77 -16.39 11.73
N GLN A 149 -6.51 -16.85 12.96
CA GLN A 149 -5.89 -16.03 14.00
C GLN A 149 -4.47 -15.56 13.62
N ARG A 150 -3.65 -16.44 13.07
CA ARG A 150 -2.31 -16.07 12.61
C ARG A 150 -2.38 -15.01 11.50
N LEU A 151 -3.29 -15.17 10.56
CA LEU A 151 -3.53 -14.21 9.48
C LEU A 151 -4.02 -12.86 10.05
N ALA A 152 -4.97 -12.88 10.99
CA ALA A 152 -5.48 -11.68 11.65
C ALA A 152 -4.38 -10.92 12.41
N LEU A 153 -3.57 -11.63 13.20
CA LEU A 153 -2.45 -11.02 13.93
C LEU A 153 -1.37 -10.49 12.98
N ALA A 154 -1.05 -11.23 11.92
CA ALA A 154 -0.09 -10.78 10.92
C ALA A 154 -0.60 -9.52 10.20
N THR A 155 -1.88 -9.50 9.78
CA THR A 155 -2.52 -8.34 9.15
C THR A 155 -2.59 -7.14 10.10
N GLY A 156 -2.96 -7.36 11.36
CA GLY A 156 -2.98 -6.32 12.39
C GLY A 156 -1.60 -5.71 12.63
N LYS A 157 -0.54 -6.53 12.68
CA LYS A 157 0.84 -6.06 12.81
C LYS A 157 1.29 -5.25 11.60
N VAL A 158 1.00 -5.71 10.39
CA VAL A 158 1.32 -5.00 9.14
C VAL A 158 0.57 -3.67 9.08
N ALA A 159 -0.72 -3.65 9.42
CA ALA A 159 -1.54 -2.45 9.44
C ALA A 159 -1.06 -1.44 10.51
N GLY A 160 -0.73 -1.91 11.72
CA GLY A 160 -0.20 -1.08 12.80
C GLY A 160 1.16 -0.45 12.44
N ASN A 161 2.08 -1.24 11.88
CA ASN A 161 3.35 -0.73 11.39
C ASN A 161 3.17 0.27 10.24
N GLY A 162 2.24 0.00 9.32
CA GLY A 162 1.92 0.89 8.21
C GLY A 162 1.36 2.23 8.70
N LEU A 163 0.49 2.19 9.71
CA LEU A 163 -0.07 3.38 10.34
C LEU A 163 1.02 4.22 11.01
N LEU A 164 1.92 3.58 11.77
CA LEU A 164 3.06 4.27 12.41
C LEU A 164 3.96 4.93 11.37
N GLN A 165 4.32 4.20 10.31
CA GLN A 165 5.13 4.75 9.21
C GLN A 165 4.42 5.93 8.52
N LEU A 166 3.10 5.84 8.33
CA LEU A 166 2.31 6.94 7.76
C LEU A 166 2.32 8.18 8.65
N VAL A 167 2.16 8.01 9.96
CA VAL A 167 2.26 9.12 10.93
C VAL A 167 3.65 9.76 10.87
N LEU A 168 4.71 8.96 10.84
CA LEU A 168 6.09 9.44 10.69
C LEU A 168 6.29 10.19 9.36
N ALA A 169 5.75 9.67 8.26
CA ALA A 169 5.82 10.33 6.96
C ALA A 169 5.08 11.68 6.98
N LEU A 170 3.90 11.74 7.60
CA LEU A 170 3.12 12.98 7.76
C LEU A 170 3.83 13.98 8.68
N PHE A 171 4.56 13.52 9.67
CA PHE A 171 5.42 14.38 10.48
C PHE A 171 6.57 14.97 9.66
N VAL A 172 7.28 14.16 8.90
CA VAL A 172 8.39 14.60 8.04
C VAL A 172 7.88 15.56 6.95
N ILE A 173 6.75 15.27 6.31
CA ILE A 173 6.22 16.10 5.22
C ILE A 173 5.81 17.49 5.69
N PHE A 174 5.39 17.66 6.95
CA PHE A 174 5.14 18.97 7.52
C PHE A 174 6.39 19.87 7.42
N PHE A 175 7.56 19.35 7.79
CA PHE A 175 8.83 20.10 7.69
C PHE A 175 9.23 20.31 6.22
N LEU A 176 8.98 19.32 5.36
CA LEU A 176 9.23 19.47 3.92
C LEU A 176 8.37 20.57 3.29
N TYR A 177 7.13 20.78 3.74
CA TYR A 177 6.33 21.93 3.29
C TYR A 177 6.80 23.25 3.90
N ARG A 178 7.12 23.27 5.18
CA ARG A 178 7.55 24.49 5.86
C ARG A 178 8.87 25.02 5.32
N ASP A 179 9.83 24.16 5.14
CA ASP A 179 11.21 24.51 4.77
C ASP A 179 11.54 24.13 3.31
N GLY A 180 10.53 23.69 2.54
CA GLY A 180 10.69 23.06 1.23
C GLY A 180 11.39 23.91 0.17
N ALA A 181 11.23 25.22 0.19
CA ALA A 181 11.94 26.10 -0.71
C ALA A 181 13.46 26.07 -0.44
N ALA A 182 13.87 26.10 0.84
CA ALA A 182 15.28 26.00 1.24
C ALA A 182 15.86 24.62 0.91
N ILE A 183 15.11 23.55 1.14
CA ILE A 183 15.52 22.18 0.82
C ILE A 183 15.68 22.02 -0.70
N ALA A 184 14.72 22.48 -1.49
CA ALA A 184 14.80 22.44 -2.94
C ALA A 184 16.05 23.21 -3.44
N HIS A 185 16.24 24.43 -2.95
CA HIS A 185 17.42 25.24 -3.32
C HIS A 185 18.74 24.51 -2.98
N ALA A 186 18.83 23.91 -1.79
CA ALA A 186 20.01 23.15 -1.37
C ALA A 186 20.25 21.91 -2.25
N LEU A 187 19.19 21.19 -2.66
CA LEU A 187 19.27 20.05 -3.57
C LEU A 187 19.76 20.46 -4.96
N TYR A 188 19.19 21.53 -5.54
CA TYR A 188 19.62 22.06 -6.84
C TYR A 188 21.06 22.58 -6.80
N ALA A 189 21.43 23.34 -5.75
CA ALA A 189 22.79 23.84 -5.57
C ALA A 189 23.81 22.70 -5.41
N GLY A 190 23.45 21.66 -4.65
CA GLY A 190 24.29 20.46 -4.49
C GLY A 190 24.47 19.69 -5.80
N ALA A 191 23.37 19.47 -6.52
CA ALA A 191 23.41 18.78 -7.82
C ALA A 191 24.25 19.56 -8.85
N ARG A 192 24.10 20.89 -8.91
CA ARG A 192 24.88 21.76 -9.79
C ARG A 192 26.37 21.74 -9.43
N LYS A 193 26.69 21.69 -8.13
CA LYS A 193 28.10 21.61 -7.68
C LYS A 193 28.75 20.28 -8.04
N LEU A 194 28.00 19.19 -8.08
CA LEU A 194 28.49 17.83 -8.38
C LEU A 194 28.52 17.53 -9.89
N GLY A 195 27.52 17.97 -10.65
CA GLY A 195 27.33 17.60 -12.05
C GLY A 195 27.04 18.75 -13.00
N GLY A 196 27.17 20.01 -12.56
CA GLY A 196 26.87 21.18 -13.40
C GLY A 196 25.40 21.16 -13.86
N ASP A 197 25.17 21.56 -15.12
CA ASP A 197 23.82 21.58 -15.72
C ASP A 197 23.19 20.19 -15.82
N LEU A 198 24.02 19.15 -15.97
CA LEU A 198 23.56 17.76 -15.95
C LEU A 198 22.94 17.37 -14.59
N GLY A 199 23.48 17.89 -13.49
CA GLY A 199 22.94 17.64 -12.15
C GLY A 199 21.54 18.22 -11.97
N GLU A 200 21.30 19.44 -12.45
CA GLU A 200 19.97 20.07 -12.42
C GLU A 200 18.97 19.32 -13.30
N GLU A 201 19.37 18.95 -14.52
CA GLU A 201 18.53 18.14 -15.40
C GLU A 201 18.16 16.80 -14.79
N MET A 202 19.06 16.16 -14.06
CA MET A 202 18.78 14.90 -13.35
C MET A 202 17.72 15.07 -12.25
N ILE A 203 17.76 16.17 -11.50
CA ILE A 203 16.72 16.44 -10.49
C ILE A 203 15.37 16.60 -11.17
N GLU A 204 15.26 17.39 -12.25
CA GLU A 204 13.99 17.62 -12.91
C GLU A 204 13.43 16.34 -13.56
N ARG A 205 14.28 15.53 -14.17
CA ARG A 205 13.89 14.21 -14.71
C ARG A 205 13.44 13.24 -13.60
N THR A 206 14.13 13.27 -12.46
CA THR A 206 13.76 12.49 -11.26
C THR A 206 12.39 12.91 -10.78
N ARG A 207 12.15 14.22 -10.63
CA ARG A 207 10.85 14.78 -10.27
C ARG A 207 9.74 14.32 -11.21
N GLY A 208 9.95 14.43 -12.52
CA GLY A 208 8.98 13.96 -13.53
C GLY A 208 8.69 12.46 -13.41
N THR A 209 9.70 11.64 -13.12
CA THR A 209 9.54 10.20 -12.92
C THR A 209 8.71 9.89 -11.67
N VAL A 210 9.02 10.54 -10.55
CA VAL A 210 8.26 10.38 -9.29
C VAL A 210 6.80 10.73 -9.50
N ILE A 211 6.51 11.88 -10.10
CA ILE A 211 5.14 12.34 -10.38
C ILE A 211 4.44 11.35 -11.32
N GLY A 212 5.10 10.91 -12.40
CA GLY A 212 4.51 9.97 -13.35
C GLY A 212 4.15 8.62 -12.73
N VAL A 213 5.04 8.03 -11.92
CA VAL A 213 4.77 6.77 -11.21
C VAL A 213 3.62 6.95 -10.21
N MET A 214 3.64 8.03 -9.44
CA MET A 214 2.59 8.29 -8.44
C MET A 214 1.23 8.55 -9.08
N LEU A 215 1.17 9.33 -10.17
CA LEU A 215 -0.07 9.51 -10.93
C LEU A 215 -0.59 8.20 -11.48
N GLY A 216 0.29 7.32 -11.95
CA GLY A 216 -0.08 5.98 -12.40
C GLY A 216 -0.71 5.14 -11.28
N ILE A 217 -0.05 5.05 -10.14
CA ILE A 217 -0.52 4.23 -9.00
C ILE A 217 -1.77 4.83 -8.36
N VAL A 218 -1.69 6.08 -7.92
CA VAL A 218 -2.78 6.73 -7.18
C VAL A 218 -3.98 7.03 -8.09
N GLY A 219 -3.73 7.43 -9.33
CA GLY A 219 -4.78 7.72 -10.31
C GLY A 219 -5.57 6.47 -10.68
N THR A 220 -4.88 5.35 -10.93
CA THR A 220 -5.54 4.06 -11.19
C THR A 220 -6.34 3.60 -9.96
N ALA A 221 -5.75 3.68 -8.77
CA ALA A 221 -6.39 3.32 -7.52
C ALA A 221 -7.65 4.17 -7.26
N ALA A 222 -7.58 5.48 -7.49
CA ALA A 222 -8.72 6.38 -7.33
C ALA A 222 -9.85 6.05 -8.31
N ALA A 223 -9.52 5.78 -9.56
CA ALA A 223 -10.49 5.36 -10.56
C ALA A 223 -11.16 4.04 -10.17
N GLN A 224 -10.39 3.05 -9.73
CA GLN A 224 -10.93 1.76 -9.27
C GLN A 224 -11.81 1.90 -8.05
N GLY A 225 -11.39 2.68 -7.05
CA GLY A 225 -12.19 2.94 -5.86
C GLY A 225 -13.51 3.63 -6.18
N ALA A 226 -13.50 4.65 -7.06
CA ALA A 226 -14.69 5.36 -7.50
C ALA A 226 -15.65 4.45 -8.28
N VAL A 227 -15.12 3.67 -9.22
CA VAL A 227 -15.93 2.75 -10.02
C VAL A 227 -16.49 1.62 -9.17
N ALA A 228 -15.68 1.04 -8.26
CA ALA A 228 -16.16 0.02 -7.34
C ALA A 228 -17.25 0.56 -6.41
N MET A 229 -17.08 1.78 -5.89
CA MET A 229 -18.10 2.46 -5.07
C MET A 229 -19.43 2.60 -5.82
N MET A 230 -19.40 2.97 -7.10
CA MET A 230 -20.63 3.01 -7.93
C MET A 230 -21.27 1.62 -8.02
N GLY A 231 -20.50 0.57 -8.27
CA GLY A 231 -21.01 -0.81 -8.29
C GLY A 231 -21.67 -1.22 -6.98
N PHE A 232 -21.05 -0.89 -5.82
CA PHE A 232 -21.60 -1.16 -4.50
C PHE A 232 -22.89 -0.38 -4.23
N LEU A 233 -22.96 0.89 -4.64
CA LEU A 233 -24.18 1.70 -4.52
C LEU A 233 -25.32 1.15 -5.37
N ILE A 234 -25.06 0.74 -6.62
CA ILE A 234 -26.06 0.17 -7.53
C ILE A 234 -26.57 -1.16 -6.95
N ALA A 235 -25.69 -2.00 -6.42
CA ALA A 235 -26.05 -3.29 -5.82
C ALA A 235 -26.68 -3.18 -4.43
N GLY A 236 -26.81 -1.98 -3.86
CA GLY A 236 -27.38 -1.76 -2.52
C GLY A 236 -26.52 -2.29 -1.38
N VAL A 237 -25.21 -2.43 -1.58
CA VAL A 237 -24.30 -2.93 -0.54
C VAL A 237 -24.17 -1.86 0.57
N PRO A 238 -24.34 -2.23 1.86
CA PRO A 238 -24.15 -1.28 2.95
C PRO A 238 -22.71 -0.80 3.01
N ALA A 239 -22.51 0.43 3.48
CA ALA A 239 -21.20 1.07 3.56
C ALA A 239 -20.43 1.15 2.22
N ALA A 240 -21.14 1.31 1.09
CA ALA A 240 -20.59 1.35 -0.27
C ALA A 240 -19.44 2.37 -0.41
N VAL A 241 -19.53 3.52 0.24
CA VAL A 241 -18.48 4.55 0.25
C VAL A 241 -17.22 4.02 0.94
N LEU A 242 -17.37 3.37 2.08
CA LEU A 242 -16.24 2.76 2.82
C LEU A 242 -15.59 1.65 2.01
N LEU A 243 -16.39 0.80 1.36
CA LEU A 243 -15.89 -0.27 0.48
C LEU A 243 -15.19 0.29 -0.77
N GLY A 244 -15.65 1.41 -1.30
CA GLY A 244 -14.98 2.15 -2.36
C GLY A 244 -13.61 2.67 -1.91
N PHE A 245 -13.52 3.26 -0.72
CA PHE A 245 -12.25 3.64 -0.12
C PHE A 245 -11.34 2.43 0.17
N ALA A 246 -11.91 1.34 0.69
CA ALA A 246 -11.17 0.09 0.87
C ALA A 246 -10.60 -0.40 -0.46
N THR A 247 -11.40 -0.37 -1.53
CA THR A 247 -10.96 -0.73 -2.88
C THR A 247 -9.84 0.19 -3.36
N PHE A 248 -9.92 1.50 -3.13
CA PHE A 248 -8.84 2.45 -3.46
C PHE A 248 -7.51 2.03 -2.82
N PHE A 249 -7.47 1.77 -1.51
CA PHE A 249 -6.23 1.37 -0.84
C PHE A 249 -5.75 -0.02 -1.25
N LEU A 250 -6.67 -0.98 -1.38
CA LEU A 250 -6.31 -2.35 -1.75
C LEU A 250 -5.96 -2.50 -3.23
N SER A 251 -6.42 -1.61 -4.12
CA SER A 251 -6.07 -1.64 -5.54
C SER A 251 -4.59 -1.34 -5.82
N MET A 252 -3.88 -0.82 -4.84
CA MET A 252 -2.42 -0.72 -4.90
C MET A 252 -1.73 -2.09 -4.85
N ILE A 253 -2.43 -3.12 -4.38
CA ILE A 253 -2.00 -4.52 -4.35
C ILE A 253 -2.75 -5.28 -5.46
N PRO A 254 -2.08 -6.07 -6.31
CA PRO A 254 -2.70 -6.69 -7.50
C PRO A 254 -3.95 -7.53 -7.24
N ILE A 255 -4.07 -8.16 -6.06
CA ILE A 255 -5.19 -9.04 -5.67
C ILE A 255 -6.23 -8.28 -4.80
N GLY A 256 -5.96 -7.02 -4.47
CA GLY A 256 -6.75 -6.26 -3.51
C GLY A 256 -8.22 -6.04 -3.89
N PRO A 257 -8.55 -5.47 -5.06
CA PRO A 257 -9.92 -5.20 -5.47
C PRO A 257 -10.83 -6.44 -5.50
N PRO A 258 -10.39 -7.61 -6.03
CA PRO A 258 -11.16 -8.86 -5.96
C PRO A 258 -11.57 -9.29 -4.56
N LEU A 259 -10.76 -9.03 -3.55
CA LEU A 259 -11.10 -9.36 -2.16
C LEU A 259 -12.30 -8.53 -1.66
N ILE A 260 -12.38 -7.26 -2.05
CA ILE A 260 -13.45 -6.36 -1.60
C ILE A 260 -14.76 -6.65 -2.35
N TRP A 261 -14.75 -6.60 -3.70
CA TRP A 261 -15.99 -6.84 -4.44
C TRP A 261 -16.45 -8.30 -4.37
N GLY A 262 -15.50 -9.27 -4.25
CA GLY A 262 -15.81 -10.67 -4.03
C GLY A 262 -16.45 -10.90 -2.67
N GLY A 263 -15.90 -10.31 -1.60
CA GLY A 263 -16.51 -10.37 -0.26
C GLY A 263 -17.91 -9.77 -0.21
N ALA A 264 -18.11 -8.61 -0.88
CA ALA A 264 -19.42 -7.99 -0.98
C ALA A 264 -20.42 -8.85 -1.80
N ALA A 265 -19.96 -9.53 -2.85
CA ALA A 265 -20.79 -10.45 -3.63
C ALA A 265 -21.22 -11.68 -2.80
N VAL A 266 -20.30 -12.26 -2.03
CA VAL A 266 -20.63 -13.36 -1.10
C VAL A 266 -21.64 -12.91 -0.07
N TRP A 267 -21.51 -11.72 0.49
CA TRP A 267 -22.47 -11.16 1.43
C TRP A 267 -23.87 -10.98 0.80
N LEU A 268 -23.96 -10.44 -0.43
CA LEU A 268 -25.24 -10.33 -1.16
C LEU A 268 -25.87 -11.70 -1.41
N TYR A 269 -25.07 -12.70 -1.75
CA TYR A 269 -25.54 -14.06 -1.93
C TYR A 269 -26.14 -14.65 -0.64
N ASP A 270 -25.49 -14.45 0.47
CA ASP A 270 -25.96 -14.89 1.80
C ASP A 270 -27.29 -14.20 2.20
N GLN A 271 -27.48 -12.93 1.80
CA GLN A 271 -28.75 -12.21 1.96
C GLN A 271 -29.86 -12.67 1.00
N GLY A 272 -29.63 -13.72 0.21
CA GLY A 272 -30.59 -14.22 -0.79
C GLY A 272 -30.68 -13.35 -2.06
N GLN A 273 -29.84 -12.34 -2.22
CA GLN A 273 -29.84 -11.42 -3.35
C GLN A 273 -28.94 -11.92 -4.49
N THR A 274 -29.17 -13.16 -4.97
CA THR A 274 -28.32 -13.84 -5.95
C THR A 274 -28.11 -13.02 -7.22
N GLY A 275 -29.14 -12.31 -7.73
CA GLY A 275 -29.03 -11.48 -8.93
C GLY A 275 -28.01 -10.34 -8.76
N TRP A 276 -28.03 -9.66 -7.61
CA TRP A 276 -27.07 -8.59 -7.30
C TRP A 276 -25.67 -9.13 -7.00
N ALA A 277 -25.56 -10.32 -6.43
CA ALA A 277 -24.28 -11.00 -6.25
C ALA A 277 -23.61 -11.29 -7.60
N ILE A 278 -24.36 -11.87 -8.57
CA ILE A 278 -23.86 -12.13 -9.92
C ILE A 278 -23.50 -10.83 -10.64
N PHE A 279 -24.34 -9.79 -10.53
CA PHE A 279 -24.04 -8.46 -11.07
C PHE A 279 -22.70 -7.95 -10.54
N LEU A 280 -22.49 -8.01 -9.23
CA LEU A 280 -21.28 -7.45 -8.60
C LEU A 280 -20.02 -8.22 -9.00
N VAL A 281 -20.10 -9.55 -9.17
CA VAL A 281 -18.99 -10.37 -9.68
C VAL A 281 -18.66 -9.98 -11.12
N LEU A 282 -19.65 -9.90 -12.00
CA LEU A 282 -19.46 -9.52 -13.39
C LEU A 282 -18.93 -8.09 -13.51
N TYR A 283 -19.49 -7.16 -12.75
CA TYR A 283 -19.04 -5.77 -12.70
C TYR A 283 -17.61 -5.66 -12.19
N GLY A 284 -17.26 -6.39 -11.12
CA GLY A 284 -15.92 -6.47 -10.57
C GLY A 284 -14.89 -6.99 -11.57
N LEU A 285 -15.21 -8.09 -12.25
CA LEU A 285 -14.33 -8.70 -13.25
C LEU A 285 -14.20 -7.85 -14.53
N LEU A 286 -15.33 -7.37 -15.09
CA LEU A 286 -15.33 -6.70 -16.39
C LEU A 286 -15.04 -5.21 -16.30
N VAL A 287 -15.50 -4.52 -15.26
CA VAL A 287 -15.37 -3.07 -15.16
C VAL A 287 -14.24 -2.68 -14.23
N VAL A 288 -14.29 -3.12 -12.96
CA VAL A 288 -13.27 -2.71 -11.96
C VAL A 288 -11.88 -3.24 -12.34
N SER A 289 -11.77 -4.52 -12.72
CA SER A 289 -10.48 -5.12 -13.11
C SER A 289 -9.95 -4.60 -14.45
N SER A 290 -10.83 -4.15 -15.37
CA SER A 290 -10.40 -3.56 -16.63
C SER A 290 -9.68 -2.23 -16.48
N ILE A 291 -9.95 -1.48 -15.40
CA ILE A 291 -9.26 -0.23 -15.11
C ILE A 291 -7.74 -0.45 -15.02
N ASP A 292 -7.31 -1.51 -14.35
CA ASP A 292 -5.89 -1.86 -14.26
C ASP A 292 -5.26 -2.12 -15.64
N ASN A 293 -6.00 -2.79 -16.52
CA ASN A 293 -5.50 -3.19 -17.84
C ASN A 293 -5.42 -2.02 -18.84
N PHE A 294 -6.33 -1.04 -18.74
CA PHE A 294 -6.39 0.08 -19.68
C PHE A 294 -5.80 1.37 -19.12
N LEU A 295 -6.14 1.74 -17.89
CA LEU A 295 -5.76 3.03 -17.32
C LEU A 295 -4.30 3.04 -16.86
N LYS A 296 -3.80 1.93 -16.32
CA LYS A 296 -2.43 1.80 -15.84
C LYS A 296 -1.38 2.00 -16.96
N PRO A 297 -1.46 1.30 -18.11
CA PRO A 297 -0.57 1.56 -19.24
C PRO A 297 -0.69 3.00 -19.78
N PHE A 298 -1.91 3.54 -19.83
CA PHE A 298 -2.15 4.88 -20.33
C PHE A 298 -1.52 5.97 -19.44
N LEU A 299 -1.64 5.85 -18.12
CA LEU A 299 -1.06 6.80 -17.17
C LEU A 299 0.47 6.67 -17.09
N ILE A 300 0.98 5.43 -17.12
CA ILE A 300 2.44 5.17 -17.09
C ILE A 300 3.10 5.64 -18.40
N ALA A 301 2.45 5.42 -19.56
CA ALA A 301 2.98 5.88 -20.85
C ALA A 301 3.12 7.40 -20.90
N ARG A 302 2.25 8.15 -20.25
CA ARG A 302 2.33 9.63 -20.16
C ARG A 302 3.36 10.15 -19.15
N GLY A 303 3.75 9.37 -18.15
CA GLY A 303 4.54 9.88 -17.02
C GLY A 303 5.95 9.30 -16.87
N ALA A 304 6.13 8.00 -16.99
CA ALA A 304 7.36 7.37 -16.52
C ALA A 304 8.17 6.59 -17.60
N GLY A 305 7.57 6.11 -18.68
CA GLY A 305 8.27 5.29 -19.70
C GLY A 305 8.88 4.00 -19.12
N VAL A 306 8.31 3.46 -18.03
CA VAL A 306 8.84 2.32 -17.27
C VAL A 306 7.97 1.11 -17.55
N SER A 307 8.57 -0.09 -17.67
CA SER A 307 7.82 -1.32 -17.93
C SER A 307 6.91 -1.69 -16.75
N ILE A 308 5.74 -2.29 -17.05
CA ILE A 308 4.79 -2.77 -16.04
C ILE A 308 5.46 -3.79 -15.11
N LEU A 309 6.34 -4.64 -15.64
CA LEU A 309 7.10 -5.61 -14.86
C LEU A 309 7.94 -4.91 -13.76
N LEU A 310 8.62 -3.83 -14.11
CA LEU A 310 9.45 -3.07 -13.17
C LEU A 310 8.60 -2.44 -12.05
N VAL A 311 7.42 -1.94 -12.40
CA VAL A 311 6.46 -1.40 -11.41
C VAL A 311 5.97 -2.51 -10.48
N ALA A 312 5.61 -3.68 -11.03
CA ALA A 312 5.16 -4.83 -10.23
C ALA A 312 6.25 -5.34 -9.28
N LEU A 313 7.49 -5.50 -9.77
CA LEU A 313 8.64 -5.86 -8.95
C LEU A 313 8.92 -4.80 -7.87
N GLY A 314 8.74 -3.52 -8.22
CA GLY A 314 8.87 -2.41 -7.28
C GLY A 314 7.83 -2.48 -6.15
N VAL A 315 6.58 -2.77 -6.47
CA VAL A 315 5.52 -2.96 -5.45
C VAL A 315 5.85 -4.14 -4.54
N ILE A 316 6.15 -5.31 -5.10
CA ILE A 316 6.42 -6.52 -4.31
C ILE A 316 7.69 -6.32 -3.46
N GLY A 317 8.80 -5.91 -4.06
CA GLY A 317 10.06 -5.69 -3.37
C GLY A 317 9.95 -4.56 -2.35
N GLY A 318 9.24 -3.48 -2.70
CA GLY A 318 8.98 -2.37 -1.80
C GLY A 318 8.21 -2.78 -0.55
N VAL A 319 7.15 -3.59 -0.71
CA VAL A 319 6.37 -4.12 0.42
C VAL A 319 7.24 -4.98 1.34
N LEU A 320 8.11 -5.81 0.78
CA LEU A 320 9.00 -6.67 1.56
C LEU A 320 10.02 -5.88 2.38
N VAL A 321 10.54 -4.77 1.83
CA VAL A 321 11.60 -3.96 2.45
C VAL A 321 11.03 -2.86 3.35
N PHE A 322 10.02 -2.13 2.88
CA PHE A 322 9.49 -0.92 3.53
C PHE A 322 8.06 -1.10 4.08
N GLY A 323 7.50 -2.31 4.02
CA GLY A 323 6.12 -2.57 4.42
C GLY A 323 5.10 -1.85 3.52
N PHE A 324 3.99 -1.37 4.11
CA PHE A 324 2.89 -0.73 3.37
C PHE A 324 3.35 0.46 2.51
N ILE A 325 4.21 1.31 3.04
CA ILE A 325 4.75 2.48 2.32
C ILE A 325 5.57 2.06 1.09
N GLY A 326 6.15 0.86 1.13
CA GLY A 326 6.91 0.29 0.01
C GLY A 326 6.12 0.13 -1.29
N ILE A 327 4.78 0.07 -1.22
CA ILE A 327 3.90 0.09 -2.40
C ILE A 327 4.18 1.31 -3.28
N PHE A 328 4.48 2.44 -2.66
CA PHE A 328 4.77 3.71 -3.34
C PHE A 328 6.25 3.90 -3.63
N VAL A 329 7.08 3.67 -2.62
CA VAL A 329 8.52 3.93 -2.68
C VAL A 329 9.24 2.95 -3.60
N GLY A 330 8.86 1.67 -3.58
CA GLY A 330 9.48 0.62 -4.37
C GLY A 330 9.46 0.89 -5.88
N PRO A 331 8.29 1.11 -6.49
CA PRO A 331 8.19 1.44 -7.92
C PRO A 331 8.95 2.71 -8.30
N VAL A 332 8.92 3.74 -7.44
CA VAL A 332 9.66 4.99 -7.67
C VAL A 332 11.17 4.72 -7.70
N LEU A 333 11.70 4.00 -6.72
CA LEU A 333 13.12 3.66 -6.65
C LEU A 333 13.59 2.84 -7.85
N LEU A 334 12.81 1.81 -8.24
CA LEU A 334 13.15 1.00 -9.41
C LEU A 334 13.04 1.79 -10.73
N ALA A 335 12.05 2.66 -10.85
CA ALA A 335 11.91 3.52 -12.02
C ALA A 335 13.10 4.49 -12.17
N LEU A 336 13.54 5.09 -11.06
CA LEU A 336 14.71 5.95 -11.03
C LEU A 336 15.98 5.17 -11.35
N GLY A 337 16.20 4.05 -10.69
CA GLY A 337 17.36 3.18 -10.93
C GLY A 337 17.47 2.73 -12.39
N HIS A 338 16.35 2.30 -12.98
CA HIS A 338 16.28 1.90 -14.38
C HIS A 338 16.64 3.05 -15.33
N ARG A 339 16.09 4.25 -15.09
CA ARG A 339 16.41 5.43 -15.93
C ARG A 339 17.86 5.84 -15.83
N LEU A 340 18.44 5.83 -14.64
CA LEU A 340 19.86 6.12 -14.44
C LEU A 340 20.73 5.09 -15.14
N PHE A 341 20.39 3.81 -15.03
CA PHE A 341 21.13 2.72 -15.69
C PHE A 341 21.08 2.81 -17.22
N VAL A 342 19.89 3.04 -17.79
CA VAL A 342 19.73 3.20 -19.26
C VAL A 342 20.50 4.41 -19.78
N ARG A 343 20.54 5.49 -19.01
CA ARG A 343 21.31 6.68 -19.38
C ARG A 343 22.81 6.38 -19.38
N TRP A 344 23.32 5.77 -18.31
CA TRP A 344 24.72 5.41 -18.19
C TRP A 344 25.22 4.57 -19.39
N ILE A 345 24.46 3.55 -19.80
CA ILE A 345 24.78 2.72 -20.97
C ILE A 345 24.76 3.55 -22.30
N ARG A 346 23.90 4.56 -22.38
CA ARG A 346 23.79 5.37 -23.61
C ARG A 346 24.93 6.40 -23.75
N GLU A 347 25.38 6.94 -22.64
CA GLU A 347 26.53 7.87 -22.62
C GLU A 347 27.82 7.14 -23.02
N GLU A 348 28.01 5.89 -22.59
CA GLU A 348 29.15 5.05 -22.97
C GLU A 348 29.19 4.66 -24.47
N LYS A 349 28.08 4.77 -25.21
CA LYS A 349 27.99 4.51 -26.65
C LYS A 349 28.15 5.77 -27.49
N ALA A 350 28.23 6.95 -26.91
CA ALA A 350 28.36 8.22 -27.58
C ALA A 350 29.82 8.77 -27.55
N GLU A 351 30.69 8.15 -26.74
CA GLU A 351 32.16 8.28 -26.81
C GLU A 351 32.76 7.19 -27.73
#